data_2289453b0ef6997424e219cab9e79d08
#
_entry.id   2289453b0ef6997424e219cab9e79d08
#
_cell.length_a   1.000
_cell.length_b   1.000
_cell.length_c   1.000
_cell.angle_alpha   90.00
_cell.angle_beta   90.00
_cell.angle_gamma   90.00
#
_symmetry.space_group_name_H-M   'P 1'
#
loop_
_entity.id
_entity.type
_entity.pdbx_description
1 polymer ?
#
loop_
_entity_poly.entity_id
_entity_poly.type
_entity_poly.pdbx_seq_one_letter_code
_entity_poly.pdbx_strand_id
1 'polypeptide(L)'
;MSDTNDSHDQHDGPHEGPIRTPKQLVVAVLASFIVPIVAIILLVNYVDFGSKSGAGSDGMEAASVAKRLQRIGSVEIRDASDVAALKTGEQVYTGQCAACHAVGAAGAPKLGDATLWAPRIKTGYEALLTSALKGKGAMGAQGGGDYSDLEIGRAVVHMVNASGGKLDEPKVPAAATAASAASAPN
;
A
#
# COMPACT_ATOMS: atom_id res chain seq x y z
N MET A 1 -54.85 19.61 -69.02
CA MET A 1 -55.72 18.87 -68.12
C MET A 1 -54.78 18.34 -67.06
N SER A 2 -54.77 18.66 -65.88
CA SER A 2 -55.51 19.44 -64.90
C SER A 2 -54.57 19.79 -63.80
N ASP A 3 -54.60 21.00 -63.48
CA ASP A 3 -54.20 21.61 -62.23
C ASP A 3 -54.49 20.78 -60.99
N THR A 4 -53.58 20.75 -60.06
CA THR A 4 -53.89 20.78 -58.64
C THR A 4 -52.79 21.56 -57.89
N ASN A 5 -53.19 22.82 -57.71
CA ASN A 5 -52.57 23.79 -56.83
C ASN A 5 -52.85 23.37 -55.39
N ASP A 6 -51.85 22.78 -54.69
CA ASP A 6 -51.96 22.60 -53.26
C ASP A 6 -51.30 23.76 -52.55
N SER A 7 -52.16 24.67 -52.19
CA SER A 7 -51.85 25.79 -51.30
C SER A 7 -51.56 25.25 -49.88
N HIS A 8 -50.30 25.19 -49.50
CA HIS A 8 -49.92 25.09 -48.13
C HIS A 8 -50.22 26.42 -47.42
N ASP A 9 -51.40 26.52 -46.86
CA ASP A 9 -51.73 27.49 -45.85
C ASP A 9 -50.83 27.22 -44.60
N GLN A 10 -49.68 27.89 -44.55
CA GLN A 10 -48.94 28.07 -43.33
C GLN A 10 -49.73 28.97 -42.40
N HIS A 11 -50.38 28.38 -41.43
CA HIS A 11 -50.92 29.10 -40.29
C HIS A 11 -49.73 29.62 -39.44
N ASP A 12 -49.23 30.79 -39.88
CA ASP A 12 -48.45 31.68 -39.03
C ASP A 12 -49.39 32.38 -38.05
N GLY A 13 -49.86 31.58 -37.05
CA GLY A 13 -50.47 32.17 -35.86
C GLY A 13 -49.39 32.93 -35.11
N PRO A 14 -49.65 34.11 -34.59
CA PRO A 14 -48.66 34.83 -33.80
C PRO A 14 -48.25 33.96 -32.62
N HIS A 15 -46.99 33.54 -32.61
CA HIS A 15 -46.39 32.85 -31.46
C HIS A 15 -46.43 33.80 -30.27
N GLU A 16 -47.54 33.78 -29.53
CA GLU A 16 -47.64 34.49 -28.25
C GLU A 16 -46.62 33.91 -27.28
N GLY A 17 -45.49 34.56 -27.18
CA GLY A 17 -44.47 34.20 -26.19
C GLY A 17 -45.04 34.27 -24.76
N PRO A 18 -44.49 33.50 -23.82
CA PRO A 18 -44.98 33.45 -22.44
C PRO A 18 -44.89 34.80 -21.71
N ILE A 19 -44.20 35.79 -22.30
CA ILE A 19 -43.99 37.13 -21.72
C ILE A 19 -44.89 38.13 -22.43
N ARG A 20 -45.99 38.54 -21.77
CA ARG A 20 -46.98 39.44 -22.31
C ARG A 20 -46.92 40.89 -21.78
N THR A 21 -46.18 41.10 -20.68
CA THR A 21 -46.07 42.40 -20.06
C THR A 21 -44.61 42.80 -19.83
N PRO A 22 -44.29 44.12 -19.92
CA PRO A 22 -42.95 44.59 -19.67
C PRO A 22 -42.45 44.25 -18.24
N LYS A 23 -43.37 44.13 -17.27
CA LYS A 23 -43.04 43.67 -15.90
C LYS A 23 -42.59 42.19 -15.89
N GLN A 24 -43.25 41.33 -16.66
CA GLN A 24 -42.85 39.92 -16.79
C GLN A 24 -41.48 39.78 -17.46
N LEU A 25 -41.19 40.65 -18.45
CA LEU A 25 -39.86 40.66 -19.08
C LEU A 25 -38.79 41.00 -18.07
N VAL A 26 -38.95 42.07 -17.28
CA VAL A 26 -37.97 42.46 -16.27
C VAL A 26 -37.78 41.35 -15.25
N VAL A 27 -38.87 40.74 -14.75
CA VAL A 27 -38.78 39.62 -13.79
C VAL A 27 -38.08 38.43 -14.41
N ALA A 28 -38.36 38.07 -15.66
CA ALA A 28 -37.72 36.95 -16.35
C ALA A 28 -36.20 37.17 -16.53
N VAL A 29 -35.83 38.41 -16.92
CA VAL A 29 -34.40 38.77 -17.03
C VAL A 29 -33.70 38.72 -15.69
N LEU A 30 -34.28 39.31 -14.63
CA LEU A 30 -33.69 39.25 -13.30
C LEU A 30 -33.60 37.82 -12.79
N ALA A 31 -34.64 37.02 -12.96
CA ALA A 31 -34.65 35.63 -12.54
C ALA A 31 -33.60 34.78 -13.27
N SER A 32 -33.36 35.05 -14.56
CA SER A 32 -32.34 34.31 -15.33
C SER A 32 -30.92 34.53 -14.82
N PHE A 33 -30.66 35.63 -14.13
CA PHE A 33 -29.37 35.90 -13.48
C PHE A 33 -29.35 35.49 -12.00
N ILE A 34 -30.39 35.85 -11.24
CA ILE A 34 -30.43 35.63 -9.81
C ILE A 34 -30.53 34.12 -9.45
N VAL A 35 -31.38 33.40 -10.18
CA VAL A 35 -31.58 31.95 -9.88
C VAL A 35 -30.30 31.15 -10.05
N PRO A 36 -29.53 31.25 -11.15
CA PRO A 36 -28.27 30.47 -11.25
C PRO A 36 -27.23 30.96 -10.27
N ILE A 37 -27.15 32.26 -9.94
CA ILE A 37 -26.20 32.75 -8.92
C ILE A 37 -26.54 32.17 -7.54
N VAL A 38 -27.81 32.23 -7.14
CA VAL A 38 -28.26 31.64 -5.88
C VAL A 38 -28.03 30.13 -5.84
N ALA A 39 -28.32 29.44 -6.95
CA ALA A 39 -28.07 28.01 -7.06
C ALA A 39 -26.57 27.66 -6.90
N ILE A 40 -25.69 28.45 -7.54
CA ILE A 40 -24.22 28.26 -7.39
C ILE A 40 -23.79 28.54 -5.95
N ILE A 41 -24.25 29.60 -5.32
CA ILE A 41 -23.92 29.93 -3.94
C ILE A 41 -24.38 28.82 -2.99
N LEU A 42 -25.61 28.32 -3.17
CA LEU A 42 -26.12 27.20 -2.34
C LEU A 42 -25.33 25.91 -2.57
N LEU A 43 -24.97 25.63 -3.83
CA LEU A 43 -24.18 24.46 -4.16
C LEU A 43 -22.78 24.54 -3.56
N VAL A 44 -22.12 25.70 -3.66
CA VAL A 44 -20.80 25.94 -3.05
C VAL A 44 -20.88 25.77 -1.53
N ASN A 45 -21.87 26.40 -0.88
CA ASN A 45 -22.06 26.25 0.56
C ASN A 45 -22.41 24.80 0.96
N TYR A 46 -23.20 24.07 0.16
CA TYR A 46 -23.52 22.67 0.41
C TYR A 46 -22.28 21.78 0.31
N VAL A 47 -21.41 22.04 -0.66
CA VAL A 47 -20.15 21.29 -0.85
C VAL A 47 -19.15 21.63 0.27
N ASP A 48 -19.11 22.89 0.71
CA ASP A 48 -18.21 23.35 1.77
C ASP A 48 -18.64 22.85 3.16
N PHE A 49 -19.94 22.69 3.42
CA PHE A 49 -20.46 22.10 4.66
C PHE A 49 -20.09 20.62 4.85
N GLY A 50 -19.64 19.95 3.82
CA GLY A 50 -19.24 18.56 3.85
C GLY A 50 -17.76 18.34 4.11
N SER A 51 -16.97 19.27 4.68
CA SER A 51 -15.54 19.17 5.06
C SER A 51 -14.80 17.93 4.50
N LYS A 52 -15.12 17.57 3.28
CA LYS A 52 -14.34 16.64 2.51
C LYS A 52 -13.35 17.50 1.77
N SER A 53 -12.16 17.60 2.32
CA SER A 53 -11.01 18.14 1.64
C SER A 53 -11.07 17.71 0.18
N GLY A 54 -11.49 18.62 -0.68
CA GLY A 54 -11.53 18.39 -2.12
C GLY A 54 -10.13 18.00 -2.58
N ALA A 55 -10.04 17.12 -3.56
CA ALA A 55 -8.76 16.76 -4.15
C ALA A 55 -8.00 18.03 -4.54
N GLY A 56 -7.15 18.52 -3.65
CA GLY A 56 -6.35 19.73 -3.86
C GLY A 56 -6.29 20.73 -2.71
N SER A 57 -7.32 20.84 -1.84
CA SER A 57 -7.30 21.82 -0.74
C SER A 57 -6.29 21.50 0.34
N ASP A 58 -6.14 20.23 0.72
CA ASP A 58 -5.14 19.80 1.71
C ASP A 58 -3.84 19.33 1.05
N GLY A 59 -3.81 19.38 -0.27
CA GLY A 59 -2.67 18.92 -1.05
C GLY A 59 -1.40 19.75 -0.82
N MET A 60 -1.56 20.98 -0.36
CA MET A 60 -0.47 21.92 -0.09
C MET A 60 -0.21 22.10 1.40
N GLU A 61 -0.95 21.42 2.27
CA GLU A 61 -0.61 21.39 3.68
C GLU A 61 0.77 20.75 3.92
N ALA A 62 1.50 21.29 4.88
CA ALA A 62 2.85 20.81 5.20
C ALA A 62 2.89 19.30 5.49
N ALA A 63 1.85 18.76 6.14
CA ALA A 63 1.72 17.32 6.42
C ALA A 63 1.51 16.49 5.14
N SER A 64 0.69 16.98 4.21
CA SER A 64 0.41 16.30 2.94
C SER A 64 1.61 16.37 1.98
N VAL A 65 2.33 17.49 2.00
CA VAL A 65 3.59 17.65 1.27
C VAL A 65 4.66 16.73 1.86
N ALA A 66 4.81 16.70 3.18
CA ALA A 66 5.74 15.81 3.87
C ALA A 66 5.45 14.33 3.55
N LYS A 67 4.17 13.93 3.55
CA LYS A 67 3.76 12.56 3.21
C LYS A 67 4.07 12.20 1.75
N ARG A 68 3.95 13.15 0.81
CA ARG A 68 4.32 12.93 -0.60
C ARG A 68 5.83 12.94 -0.83
N LEU A 69 6.56 13.72 -0.04
CA LEU A 69 8.02 13.78 -0.07
C LEU A 69 8.65 12.73 0.85
N GLN A 70 7.84 11.99 1.61
CA GLN A 70 8.32 10.88 2.41
C GLN A 70 8.95 9.86 1.47
N ARG A 71 10.23 9.61 1.67
CA ARG A 71 10.97 8.61 0.91
C ARG A 71 10.23 7.28 1.03
N ILE A 72 9.90 6.69 -0.08
CA ILE A 72 9.41 5.32 -0.14
C ILE A 72 10.63 4.44 0.15
N GLY A 73 10.71 3.96 1.40
CA GLY A 73 11.84 3.19 1.90
C GLY A 73 12.88 4.09 2.58
N SER A 74 13.08 3.91 3.86
CA SER A 74 14.28 4.33 4.55
C SER A 74 15.35 3.30 4.24
N VAL A 75 16.45 3.69 3.64
CA VAL A 75 17.67 2.89 3.68
C VAL A 75 18.18 3.02 5.12
N GLU A 76 17.76 2.12 5.99
CA GLU A 76 18.37 1.96 7.29
C GLU A 76 19.72 1.29 7.04
N ILE A 77 20.79 2.07 7.08
CA ILE A 77 22.15 1.51 7.05
C ILE A 77 22.31 0.86 8.42
N ARG A 78 21.97 -0.42 8.51
CA ARG A 78 22.30 -1.22 9.68
C ARG A 78 23.79 -1.48 9.63
N ASP A 79 24.47 -1.06 10.67
CA ASP A 79 25.85 -1.46 10.87
C ASP A 79 25.86 -2.99 11.12
N ALA A 80 26.29 -3.76 10.13
CA ALA A 80 26.38 -5.22 10.24
C ALA A 80 27.37 -5.68 11.34
N SER A 81 28.14 -4.77 11.90
CA SER A 81 29.03 -5.00 13.02
C SER A 81 28.35 -4.80 14.38
N ASP A 82 27.18 -4.19 14.46
CA ASP A 82 26.42 -4.06 15.71
C ASP A 82 25.64 -5.35 16.01
N VAL A 83 26.32 -6.25 16.68
CA VAL A 83 25.77 -7.56 17.11
C VAL A 83 24.56 -7.40 18.05
N ALA A 84 24.50 -6.31 18.80
CA ALA A 84 23.41 -6.03 19.74
C ALA A 84 22.12 -5.62 19.03
N ALA A 85 22.21 -5.10 17.81
CA ALA A 85 21.07 -4.69 17.00
C ALA A 85 20.44 -5.84 16.19
N LEU A 86 21.10 -7.02 16.15
CA LEU A 86 20.60 -8.17 15.38
C LEU A 86 19.35 -8.78 16.01
N LYS A 87 18.36 -9.05 15.18
CA LYS A 87 17.12 -9.68 15.62
C LYS A 87 17.30 -11.14 15.98
N THR A 88 16.47 -11.59 16.93
CA THR A 88 16.42 -13.02 17.29
C THR A 88 15.71 -13.84 16.22
N GLY A 89 15.93 -15.15 16.18
CA GLY A 89 15.27 -16.04 15.25
C GLY A 89 13.73 -15.98 15.32
N GLU A 90 13.18 -15.83 16.51
CA GLU A 90 11.75 -15.67 16.75
C GLU A 90 11.20 -14.34 16.17
N GLN A 91 11.93 -13.25 16.37
CA GLN A 91 11.54 -11.94 15.85
C GLN A 91 11.52 -11.94 14.31
N VAL A 92 12.54 -12.53 13.69
CA VAL A 92 12.62 -12.66 12.23
C VAL A 92 11.53 -13.59 11.70
N TYR A 93 11.31 -14.73 12.38
CA TYR A 93 10.20 -15.63 12.05
C TYR A 93 8.86 -14.89 12.05
N THR A 94 8.56 -14.15 13.11
CA THR A 94 7.30 -13.42 13.25
C THR A 94 7.14 -12.34 12.19
N GLY A 95 8.22 -11.62 11.87
CA GLY A 95 8.19 -10.51 10.91
C GLY A 95 8.10 -10.93 9.45
N GLN A 96 8.70 -12.08 9.07
CA GLN A 96 8.86 -12.43 7.65
C GLN A 96 8.37 -13.84 7.30
N CYS A 97 8.60 -14.84 8.16
CA CYS A 97 8.36 -16.25 7.83
C CYS A 97 6.95 -16.72 8.17
N ALA A 98 6.35 -16.15 9.22
CA ALA A 98 5.08 -16.59 9.79
C ALA A 98 3.92 -16.49 8.80
N ALA A 99 3.94 -15.55 7.88
CA ALA A 99 2.88 -15.38 6.87
C ALA A 99 2.57 -16.68 6.10
N CYS A 100 3.60 -17.48 5.82
CA CYS A 100 3.46 -18.77 5.15
C CYS A 100 3.60 -19.94 6.10
N HIS A 101 4.59 -19.91 7.01
CA HIS A 101 4.94 -21.06 7.85
C HIS A 101 4.08 -21.23 9.10
N ALA A 102 3.28 -20.23 9.50
CA ALA A 102 2.34 -20.40 10.61
C ALA A 102 1.12 -21.26 10.20
N VAL A 103 0.64 -21.09 8.98
CA VAL A 103 -0.59 -21.74 8.47
C VAL A 103 -0.32 -22.82 7.42
N GLY A 104 0.90 -22.88 6.85
CA GLY A 104 1.23 -23.80 5.76
C GLY A 104 0.80 -23.31 4.38
N ALA A 105 0.74 -21.98 4.16
CA ALA A 105 0.34 -21.39 2.88
C ALA A 105 1.28 -21.83 1.75
N ALA A 106 0.73 -21.99 0.54
CA ALA A 106 1.47 -22.38 -0.68
C ALA A 106 2.33 -23.66 -0.52
N GLY A 107 1.94 -24.58 0.37
CA GLY A 107 2.69 -25.81 0.63
C GLY A 107 3.91 -25.63 1.54
N ALA A 108 4.01 -24.49 2.23
CA ALA A 108 5.07 -24.28 3.22
C ALA A 108 4.94 -25.28 4.40
N PRO A 109 6.03 -25.86 4.89
CA PRO A 109 5.97 -26.69 6.08
C PRO A 109 5.57 -25.85 7.29
N LYS A 110 4.47 -26.24 7.93
CA LYS A 110 3.95 -25.51 9.09
C LYS A 110 4.90 -25.60 10.27
N LEU A 111 5.07 -24.51 11.00
CA LEU A 111 5.85 -24.48 12.23
C LEU A 111 5.29 -25.52 13.24
N GLY A 112 6.15 -26.30 13.85
CA GLY A 112 5.80 -27.34 14.83
C GLY A 112 5.37 -28.67 14.21
N ASP A 113 5.22 -28.76 12.87
CA ASP A 113 4.88 -30.02 12.21
C ASP A 113 6.14 -30.87 11.95
N ALA A 114 6.48 -31.72 12.92
CA ALA A 114 7.65 -32.58 12.84
C ALA A 114 7.65 -33.48 11.59
N THR A 115 6.47 -33.89 11.11
CA THR A 115 6.36 -34.79 9.95
C THR A 115 6.79 -34.08 8.66
N LEU A 116 6.31 -32.86 8.46
CA LEU A 116 6.68 -32.07 7.30
C LEU A 116 8.14 -31.57 7.36
N TRP A 117 8.65 -31.36 8.57
CA TRP A 117 10.02 -30.86 8.76
C TRP A 117 11.07 -31.97 8.75
N ALA A 118 10.76 -33.21 9.18
CA ALA A 118 11.74 -34.29 9.28
C ALA A 118 12.57 -34.51 7.99
N PRO A 119 12.03 -34.58 6.79
CA PRO A 119 12.83 -34.78 5.58
C PRO A 119 13.73 -33.56 5.27
N ARG A 120 13.29 -32.36 5.69
CA ARG A 120 14.05 -31.12 5.49
C ARG A 120 15.19 -30.99 6.49
N ILE A 121 14.95 -31.33 7.74
CA ILE A 121 15.96 -31.31 8.81
C ILE A 121 17.11 -32.25 8.46
N LYS A 122 16.83 -33.40 7.84
CA LYS A 122 17.85 -34.36 7.40
C LYS A 122 18.84 -33.79 6.37
N THR A 123 18.46 -32.73 5.61
CA THR A 123 19.37 -32.10 4.66
C THR A 123 20.43 -31.22 5.30
N GLY A 124 20.28 -30.91 6.58
CA GLY A 124 21.23 -30.13 7.37
C GLY A 124 20.98 -28.61 7.25
N TYR A 125 21.63 -27.88 8.16
CA TYR A 125 21.49 -26.42 8.32
C TYR A 125 21.79 -25.66 7.03
N GLU A 126 22.93 -25.95 6.38
CA GLU A 126 23.38 -25.23 5.18
C GLU A 126 22.38 -25.32 4.00
N ALA A 127 21.79 -26.49 3.81
CA ALA A 127 20.79 -26.69 2.76
C ALA A 127 19.47 -25.95 3.06
N LEU A 128 19.10 -25.88 4.35
CA LEU A 128 17.94 -25.12 4.80
C LEU A 128 18.18 -23.63 4.67
N LEU A 129 19.33 -23.13 5.10
CA LEU A 129 19.72 -21.74 4.95
C LEU A 129 19.78 -21.32 3.48
N THR A 130 20.41 -22.13 2.63
CA THR A 130 20.45 -21.88 1.18
C THR A 130 19.04 -21.81 0.59
N SER A 131 18.15 -22.70 1.03
CA SER A 131 16.73 -22.68 0.56
C SER A 131 16.00 -21.43 1.03
N ALA A 132 16.29 -20.92 2.22
CA ALA A 132 15.72 -19.67 2.71
C ALA A 132 16.28 -18.47 1.96
N LEU A 133 17.59 -18.37 1.77
CA LEU A 133 18.24 -17.22 1.14
C LEU A 133 17.92 -17.13 -0.36
N LYS A 134 17.93 -18.24 -1.09
CA LYS A 134 17.74 -18.29 -2.54
C LYS A 134 16.31 -18.55 -2.99
N GLY A 135 15.45 -18.96 -2.04
CA GLY A 135 14.10 -19.42 -2.34
C GLY A 135 14.07 -20.89 -2.79
N LYS A 136 12.89 -21.51 -2.66
CA LYS A 136 12.65 -22.90 -3.11
C LYS A 136 11.18 -23.13 -3.48
N GLY A 137 10.91 -23.39 -4.75
CA GLY A 137 9.54 -23.59 -5.24
C GLY A 137 8.70 -22.32 -5.10
N ALA A 138 7.61 -22.39 -4.34
CA ALA A 138 6.75 -21.24 -4.06
C ALA A 138 7.33 -20.27 -2.99
N MET A 139 8.37 -20.67 -2.28
CA MET A 139 9.07 -19.82 -1.32
C MET A 139 9.98 -18.86 -2.05
N GLY A 140 9.71 -17.56 -1.95
CA GLY A 140 10.58 -16.51 -2.48
C GLY A 140 11.93 -16.44 -1.76
N ALA A 141 12.94 -15.91 -2.43
CA ALA A 141 14.26 -15.65 -1.84
C ALA A 141 14.14 -14.61 -0.71
N GLN A 142 14.80 -14.89 0.42
CA GLN A 142 14.81 -14.01 1.59
C GLN A 142 16.14 -13.29 1.76
N GLY A 143 17.18 -13.69 1.04
CA GLY A 143 18.49 -13.04 1.06
C GLY A 143 18.43 -11.65 0.41
N GLY A 144 19.19 -10.69 0.96
CA GLY A 144 19.22 -9.30 0.47
C GLY A 144 17.99 -8.46 0.82
N GLY A 145 17.10 -8.95 1.68
CA GLY A 145 15.93 -8.22 2.21
C GLY A 145 16.26 -7.42 3.48
N ASP A 146 15.24 -7.24 4.32
CA ASP A 146 15.34 -6.44 5.56
C ASP A 146 16.21 -7.08 6.64
N TYR A 147 16.46 -8.37 6.57
CA TYR A 147 17.25 -9.14 7.53
C TYR A 147 18.53 -9.65 6.89
N SER A 148 19.61 -9.64 7.67
CA SER A 148 20.89 -10.22 7.25
C SER A 148 20.80 -11.76 7.14
N ASP A 149 21.72 -12.35 6.39
CA ASP A 149 21.81 -13.82 6.23
C ASP A 149 21.94 -14.53 7.58
N LEU A 150 22.61 -13.91 8.56
CA LEU A 150 22.74 -14.42 9.92
C LEU A 150 21.39 -14.43 10.65
N GLU A 151 20.60 -13.35 10.53
CA GLU A 151 19.28 -13.24 11.14
C GLU A 151 18.30 -14.24 10.50
N ILE A 152 18.36 -14.40 9.17
CA ILE A 152 17.60 -15.44 8.45
C ILE A 152 18.03 -16.84 8.96
N GLY A 153 19.33 -17.06 9.16
CA GLY A 153 19.85 -18.30 9.72
C GLY A 153 19.30 -18.60 11.13
N ARG A 154 19.21 -17.58 11.98
CA ARG A 154 18.57 -17.71 13.31
C ARG A 154 17.09 -18.10 13.21
N ALA A 155 16.35 -17.52 12.26
CA ALA A 155 14.95 -17.88 12.02
C ALA A 155 14.81 -19.33 11.51
N VAL A 156 15.71 -19.80 10.65
CA VAL A 156 15.77 -21.20 10.22
C VAL A 156 15.98 -22.12 11.41
N VAL A 157 16.95 -21.82 12.29
CA VAL A 157 17.19 -22.59 13.52
C VAL A 157 15.97 -22.58 14.43
N HIS A 158 15.34 -21.43 14.62
CA HIS A 158 14.11 -21.32 15.41
C HIS A 158 13.01 -22.26 14.88
N MET A 159 12.75 -22.22 13.57
CA MET A 159 11.72 -23.07 12.95
C MET A 159 12.05 -24.55 13.04
N VAL A 160 13.31 -24.92 12.83
CA VAL A 160 13.77 -26.32 12.93
C VAL A 160 13.61 -26.84 14.36
N ASN A 161 14.06 -26.07 15.35
CA ASN A 161 14.01 -26.48 16.75
C ASN A 161 12.56 -26.55 17.27
N ALA A 162 11.69 -25.62 16.86
CA ALA A 162 10.28 -25.68 17.16
C ALA A 162 9.56 -26.88 16.49
N SER A 163 10.17 -27.46 15.45
CA SER A 163 9.59 -28.57 14.67
C SER A 163 10.24 -29.92 14.90
N GLY A 164 10.96 -30.05 16.02
CA GLY A 164 11.54 -31.33 16.46
C GLY A 164 13.02 -31.56 16.08
N GLY A 165 13.65 -30.56 15.45
CA GLY A 165 15.10 -30.57 15.22
C GLY A 165 15.89 -30.09 16.43
N LYS A 166 17.21 -30.19 16.33
CA LYS A 166 18.17 -29.64 17.30
C LYS A 166 19.34 -29.06 16.53
N LEU A 167 19.31 -27.76 16.30
CA LEU A 167 20.38 -27.01 15.67
C LEU A 167 20.87 -25.94 16.64
N ASP A 168 22.16 -25.70 16.65
CA ASP A 168 22.75 -24.59 17.38
C ASP A 168 22.51 -23.28 16.64
N GLU A 169 22.32 -22.20 17.37
CA GLU A 169 22.16 -20.88 16.79
C GLU A 169 23.46 -20.43 16.10
N PRO A 170 23.40 -19.90 14.88
CA PRO A 170 24.59 -19.47 14.16
C PRO A 170 25.26 -18.31 14.90
N LYS A 171 26.57 -18.47 15.13
CA LYS A 171 27.40 -17.48 15.82
C LYS A 171 27.75 -16.34 14.86
N VAL A 172 27.83 -15.13 15.39
CA VAL A 172 28.36 -13.99 14.68
C VAL A 172 29.82 -14.27 14.27
N PRO A 173 30.18 -14.02 13.00
CA PRO A 173 31.59 -14.14 12.59
C PRO A 173 32.49 -13.26 13.45
N ALA A 174 33.60 -13.80 13.90
CA ALA A 174 34.54 -13.09 14.78
C ALA A 174 35.07 -11.77 14.21
N ALA A 175 35.07 -11.61 12.89
CA ALA A 175 35.43 -10.38 12.21
C ALA A 175 34.45 -9.23 12.48
N ALA A 176 33.14 -9.53 12.64
CA ALA A 176 32.12 -8.53 12.95
C ALA A 176 32.20 -8.05 14.40
N THR A 177 32.55 -8.96 15.32
CA THR A 177 32.73 -8.59 16.73
C THR A 177 33.99 -7.71 16.96
N ALA A 178 35.03 -7.90 16.16
CA ALA A 178 36.23 -7.06 16.24
C ALA A 178 36.01 -5.63 15.73
N ALA A 179 35.19 -5.46 14.69
CA ALA A 179 34.84 -4.15 14.14
C ALA A 179 33.95 -3.33 15.11
N SER A 180 33.02 -3.98 15.79
CA SER A 180 32.18 -3.33 16.81
C SER A 180 32.97 -2.83 18.02
N ALA A 181 33.98 -3.60 18.45
CA ALA A 181 34.85 -3.18 19.56
C ALA A 181 35.79 -2.00 19.21
N ALA A 182 36.10 -1.82 17.93
CA ALA A 182 36.96 -0.72 17.47
C ALA A 182 36.18 0.60 17.25
N SER A 183 34.86 0.57 17.18
CA SER A 183 34.00 1.72 16.92
C SER A 183 33.37 2.32 18.18
N ALA A 184 33.69 1.85 19.37
CA ALA A 184 33.20 2.43 20.62
C ALA A 184 33.88 3.78 20.85
N PRO A 185 33.13 4.89 20.99
CA PRO A 185 33.70 6.20 21.28
C PRO A 185 34.31 6.18 22.69
N ASN A 186 35.52 6.69 22.77
CA ASN A 186 36.27 6.91 23.98
C ASN A 186 35.73 8.13 24.75
#